data_5121a7f3d1cdea4d484349a60c523ed2
#
_entry.id   5121a7f3d1cdea4d484349a60c523ed2
#
_cell.length_a   1.000
_cell.length_b   1.000
_cell.length_c   1.000
_cell.angle_alpha   90.00
_cell.angle_beta   90.00
_cell.angle_gamma   90.00
#
_symmetry.space_group_name_H-M   'P 1'
#
loop_
_entity.id
_entity.type
_entity.pdbx_description
1 polymer ?
#
loop_
_entity_poly.entity_id
_entity_poly.type
_entity_poly.pdbx_seq_one_letter_code
_entity_poly.pdbx_strand_id
1 'polypeptide(L)'
;PKVKIIQLDINFEELWHLSFLKKILVYLQKQRIYKKRLTSTLLALKPDITVSLLRREINFLTSIKDGSKKVGEIHVNKDNYRNFEANDTNFIKNIFAKWWIKNLEYKLRKLNRFIVLTHEDKEKWTGIKNVEVIPNPLCSIPSQHSLLQDKRVIAVGRYAYLKGFDLLLNAWKHVVDKHSDWNLTIYGSGERTPYINLAKD
;
A
#
# COMPACT_ATOMS: atom_id res chain seq x y z
N PRO A 1 10.20 -24.27 -4.45
CA PRO A 1 9.15 -24.35 -3.43
C PRO A 1 7.80 -24.37 -4.10
N LYS A 2 6.92 -25.31 -3.66
CA LYS A 2 5.56 -25.39 -4.19
C LYS A 2 4.70 -24.38 -3.45
N VAL A 3 4.15 -23.39 -4.15
CA VAL A 3 3.18 -22.43 -3.61
C VAL A 3 1.78 -23.02 -3.75
N LYS A 4 1.01 -23.07 -2.66
CA LYS A 4 -0.41 -23.44 -2.67
C LYS A 4 -1.25 -22.17 -2.55
N ILE A 5 -2.14 -21.94 -3.51
CA ILE A 5 -3.08 -20.82 -3.48
C ILE A 5 -4.41 -21.29 -2.91
N ILE A 6 -4.92 -20.60 -1.89
CA ILE A 6 -6.22 -20.87 -1.28
C ILE A 6 -7.07 -19.60 -1.40
N GLN A 7 -8.16 -19.68 -2.13
CA GLN A 7 -9.12 -18.60 -2.25
C GLN A 7 -10.12 -18.64 -1.09
N LEU A 8 -10.35 -17.50 -0.46
CA LEU A 8 -11.31 -17.37 0.63
C LEU A 8 -12.68 -16.87 0.16
N ASP A 9 -12.84 -16.60 -1.15
CA ASP A 9 -14.07 -16.18 -1.83
C ASP A 9 -14.80 -15.04 -1.12
N ILE A 10 -14.06 -13.98 -0.76
CA ILE A 10 -14.62 -12.80 -0.12
C ILE A 10 -14.21 -11.56 -0.92
N ASN A 11 -15.20 -10.93 -1.52
CA ASN A 11 -15.04 -9.65 -2.21
C ASN A 11 -15.65 -8.51 -1.37
N PHE A 12 -14.91 -7.42 -1.24
CA PHE A 12 -15.36 -6.20 -0.57
C PHE A 12 -15.58 -5.04 -1.54
N GLU A 13 -15.26 -5.19 -2.82
CA GLU A 13 -15.41 -4.14 -3.83
C GLU A 13 -16.88 -3.85 -4.15
N GLU A 14 -17.76 -4.85 -4.03
CA GLU A 14 -19.21 -4.71 -4.20
C GLU A 14 -19.85 -3.69 -3.25
N LEU A 15 -19.15 -3.28 -2.20
CA LEU A 15 -19.66 -2.30 -1.22
C LEU A 15 -19.78 -0.88 -1.79
N TRP A 16 -19.15 -0.56 -2.91
CA TRP A 16 -19.11 0.80 -3.46
C TRP A 16 -20.48 1.34 -3.85
N HIS A 17 -21.39 0.48 -4.29
CA HIS A 17 -22.73 0.85 -4.76
C HIS A 17 -23.80 0.90 -3.67
N LEU A 18 -23.45 0.60 -2.41
CA LEU A 18 -24.42 0.54 -1.31
C LEU A 18 -24.57 1.88 -0.60
N SER A 19 -25.79 2.17 -0.10
CA SER A 19 -26.04 3.27 0.83
C SER A 19 -25.22 3.11 2.12
N PHE A 20 -24.91 4.21 2.81
CA PHE A 20 -24.00 4.24 3.95
C PHE A 20 -24.33 3.19 5.04
N LEU A 21 -25.60 3.14 5.51
CA LEU A 21 -26.02 2.19 6.55
C LEU A 21 -25.93 0.73 6.06
N LYS A 22 -26.42 0.46 4.85
CA LYS A 22 -26.32 -0.85 4.22
C LYS A 22 -24.86 -1.30 4.07
N LYS A 23 -23.99 -0.36 3.67
CA LYS A 23 -22.54 -0.59 3.53
C LYS A 23 -21.90 -1.07 4.84
N ILE A 24 -22.25 -0.43 5.98
CA ILE A 24 -21.75 -0.81 7.29
C ILE A 24 -22.21 -2.23 7.66
N LEU A 25 -23.49 -2.53 7.53
CA LEU A 25 -24.04 -3.84 7.88
C LEU A 25 -23.40 -4.97 7.05
N VAL A 26 -23.35 -4.80 5.75
CA VAL A 26 -22.74 -5.78 4.84
C VAL A 26 -21.23 -5.91 5.10
N TYR A 27 -20.53 -4.79 5.38
CA TYR A 27 -19.13 -4.83 5.76
C TYR A 27 -18.89 -5.67 7.02
N LEU A 28 -19.69 -5.46 8.08
CA LEU A 28 -19.57 -6.21 9.32
C LEU A 28 -19.87 -7.71 9.12
N GLN A 29 -20.88 -8.04 8.31
CA GLN A 29 -21.20 -9.41 7.95
C GLN A 29 -20.03 -10.07 7.19
N LYS A 30 -19.50 -9.40 6.15
CA LYS A 30 -18.34 -9.88 5.38
C LYS A 30 -17.11 -10.05 6.27
N GLN A 31 -16.87 -9.14 7.22
CA GLN A 31 -15.78 -9.26 8.19
C GLN A 31 -15.91 -10.52 9.07
N ARG A 32 -17.13 -10.87 9.51
CA ARG A 32 -17.39 -12.09 10.29
C ARG A 32 -17.12 -13.35 9.45
N ILE A 33 -17.59 -13.37 8.20
CA ILE A 33 -17.35 -14.48 7.27
C ILE A 33 -15.86 -14.62 6.99
N TYR A 34 -15.16 -13.50 6.74
CA TYR A 34 -13.71 -13.49 6.50
C TYR A 34 -12.96 -14.06 7.69
N LYS A 35 -13.27 -13.56 8.90
CA LYS A 35 -12.67 -14.09 10.12
C LYS A 35 -12.88 -15.60 10.25
N LYS A 36 -14.11 -16.10 10.04
CA LYS A 36 -14.43 -17.52 10.15
C LYS A 36 -13.63 -18.35 9.15
N ARG A 37 -13.63 -17.97 7.87
CA ARG A 37 -12.92 -18.70 6.81
C ARG A 37 -11.41 -18.70 7.02
N LEU A 38 -10.82 -17.53 7.32
CA LEU A 38 -9.37 -17.42 7.59
C LEU A 38 -8.99 -18.22 8.84
N THR A 39 -9.78 -18.17 9.91
CA THR A 39 -9.53 -18.96 11.12
C THR A 39 -9.54 -20.47 10.83
N SER A 40 -10.56 -20.97 10.13
CA SER A 40 -10.64 -22.38 9.75
C SER A 40 -9.45 -22.82 8.89
N THR A 41 -9.05 -21.96 7.94
CA THR A 41 -7.91 -22.22 7.05
C THR A 41 -6.59 -22.30 7.85
N LEU A 42 -6.34 -21.33 8.74
CA LEU A 42 -5.12 -21.30 9.55
C LEU A 42 -5.05 -22.48 10.55
N LEU A 43 -6.17 -22.82 11.18
CA LEU A 43 -6.25 -23.99 12.06
C LEU A 43 -6.00 -25.33 11.32
N ALA A 44 -6.44 -25.43 10.08
CA ALA A 44 -6.19 -26.62 9.25
C ALA A 44 -4.75 -26.69 8.75
N LEU A 45 -4.16 -25.54 8.36
CA LEU A 45 -2.79 -25.46 7.84
C LEU A 45 -1.72 -25.57 8.93
N LYS A 46 -2.03 -25.08 10.15
CA LYS A 46 -1.09 -24.98 11.28
C LYS A 46 0.27 -24.37 10.89
N PRO A 47 0.30 -23.18 10.30
CA PRO A 47 1.55 -22.56 9.88
C PRO A 47 2.39 -22.13 11.10
N ASP A 48 3.70 -22.14 10.98
CA ASP A 48 4.60 -21.56 11.99
C ASP A 48 4.53 -20.03 12.00
N ILE A 49 4.38 -19.43 10.82
CA ILE A 49 4.33 -17.97 10.62
C ILE A 49 3.18 -17.63 9.69
N THR A 50 2.39 -16.63 10.08
CA THR A 50 1.38 -16.00 9.22
C THR A 50 1.83 -14.58 8.88
N VAL A 51 2.11 -14.30 7.61
CA VAL A 51 2.41 -12.95 7.11
C VAL A 51 1.16 -12.32 6.54
N SER A 52 0.91 -11.06 6.85
CA SER A 52 -0.25 -10.29 6.41
C SER A 52 0.16 -8.93 5.86
N LEU A 53 -0.39 -8.55 4.72
CA LEU A 53 -0.23 -7.20 4.15
C LEU A 53 -1.15 -6.15 4.82
N LEU A 54 -1.66 -6.46 6.00
CA LEU A 54 -2.41 -5.56 6.88
C LEU A 54 -3.57 -4.83 6.21
N ARG A 55 -4.33 -5.56 5.40
CA ARG A 55 -5.55 -5.00 4.81
C ARG A 55 -6.71 -5.06 5.81
N ARG A 56 -7.74 -5.84 5.52
CA ARG A 56 -8.96 -5.93 6.37
C ARG A 56 -8.83 -6.94 7.49
N GLU A 57 -7.96 -7.93 7.33
CA GLU A 57 -7.67 -8.98 8.31
C GLU A 57 -7.01 -8.45 9.59
N ILE A 58 -6.36 -7.29 9.57
CA ILE A 58 -5.79 -6.66 10.77
C ILE A 58 -6.84 -6.47 11.88
N ASN A 59 -8.11 -6.37 11.51
CA ASN A 59 -9.19 -6.20 12.47
C ASN A 59 -9.36 -7.40 13.41
N PHE A 60 -8.92 -8.59 12.99
CA PHE A 60 -9.13 -9.82 13.75
C PHE A 60 -7.93 -10.79 13.72
N LEU A 61 -6.91 -10.56 12.89
CA LEU A 61 -5.79 -11.47 12.69
C LEU A 61 -5.13 -11.88 14.02
N THR A 62 -4.83 -10.90 14.87
CA THR A 62 -4.18 -11.14 16.18
C THR A 62 -5.08 -11.84 17.20
N SER A 63 -6.38 -12.00 16.91
CA SER A 63 -7.31 -12.76 17.74
C SER A 63 -7.40 -14.25 17.35
N ILE A 64 -6.81 -14.64 16.23
CA ILE A 64 -6.79 -16.04 15.78
C ILE A 64 -5.67 -16.79 16.50
N LYS A 65 -6.07 -17.77 17.30
CA LYS A 65 -5.16 -18.61 18.10
C LYS A 65 -4.88 -19.94 17.39
N ASP A 66 -4.15 -19.88 16.29
CA ASP A 66 -3.75 -21.04 15.48
C ASP A 66 -2.31 -21.53 15.80
N GLY A 67 -1.64 -20.89 16.77
CA GLY A 67 -0.26 -21.20 17.15
C GLY A 67 0.79 -20.43 16.36
N SER A 68 0.47 -19.86 15.20
CA SER A 68 1.46 -19.17 14.36
C SER A 68 1.88 -17.80 14.91
N LYS A 69 3.12 -17.43 14.64
CA LYS A 69 3.60 -16.05 14.84
C LYS A 69 2.99 -15.13 13.78
N LYS A 70 2.39 -14.03 14.23
CA LYS A 70 1.73 -13.06 13.35
C LYS A 70 2.72 -11.95 12.96
N VAL A 71 3.02 -11.85 11.69
CA VAL A 71 3.86 -10.81 11.10
C VAL A 71 2.99 -9.95 10.21
N GLY A 72 3.06 -8.64 10.39
CA GLY A 72 2.35 -7.69 9.54
C GLY A 72 3.34 -6.88 8.72
N GLU A 73 3.03 -6.61 7.46
CA GLU A 73 3.88 -5.87 6.54
C GLU A 73 3.09 -4.76 5.87
N ILE A 74 3.64 -3.55 5.85
CA ILE A 74 3.05 -2.40 5.15
C ILE A 74 3.97 -1.96 4.00
N HIS A 75 3.40 -1.89 2.79
CA HIS A 75 4.07 -1.41 1.58
C HIS A 75 3.75 0.05 1.24
N VAL A 76 3.20 0.79 2.19
CA VAL A 76 2.80 2.19 2.03
C VAL A 76 3.30 2.96 3.23
N ASN A 77 3.82 4.17 3.01
CA ASN A 77 4.23 5.07 4.09
C ASN A 77 3.06 5.35 5.04
N LYS A 78 3.33 5.52 6.34
CA LYS A 78 2.34 5.80 7.38
C LYS A 78 1.38 6.93 6.99
N ASP A 79 1.90 8.02 6.44
CA ASP A 79 1.12 9.20 6.07
C ASP A 79 0.09 8.92 4.97
N ASN A 80 0.40 7.94 4.09
CA ASN A 80 -0.47 7.51 3.01
C ASN A 80 -1.28 6.25 3.34
N TYR A 81 -1.08 5.68 4.52
CA TYR A 81 -1.77 4.46 4.91
C TYR A 81 -3.23 4.76 5.24
N ARG A 82 -4.12 4.36 4.31
CA ARG A 82 -5.57 4.56 4.40
C ARG A 82 -5.99 6.03 4.52
N ASN A 83 -5.31 6.93 3.78
CA ASN A 83 -5.62 8.37 3.63
C ASN A 83 -6.89 8.83 4.37
N PHE A 84 -6.77 9.02 5.67
CA PHE A 84 -7.64 9.95 6.37
C PHE A 84 -6.94 11.30 6.22
N GLU A 85 -7.40 12.11 5.27
CA GLU A 85 -6.92 13.47 5.13
C GLU A 85 -7.06 14.16 6.49
N ALA A 86 -5.95 14.34 7.17
CA ALA A 86 -5.89 14.96 8.48
C ALA A 86 -6.30 16.44 8.46
N ASN A 87 -6.61 16.97 7.28
CA ASN A 87 -6.96 18.36 7.00
C ASN A 87 -8.45 18.58 6.66
N ASP A 88 -9.31 17.59 6.89
CA ASP A 88 -10.75 17.83 6.75
C ASP A 88 -11.19 18.78 7.88
N THR A 89 -11.87 19.88 7.53
CA THR A 89 -12.42 20.86 8.47
C THR A 89 -13.49 20.29 9.40
N ASN A 90 -13.89 19.03 9.18
CA ASN A 90 -14.92 18.36 9.98
C ASN A 90 -14.31 17.77 11.27
N PHE A 91 -14.59 18.40 12.40
CA PHE A 91 -14.15 18.00 13.74
C PHE A 91 -14.46 16.52 14.08
N ILE A 92 -15.64 16.02 13.68
CA ILE A 92 -16.08 14.65 13.96
C ILE A 92 -15.21 13.64 13.19
N LYS A 93 -14.90 13.93 11.92
CA LYS A 93 -14.01 13.09 11.11
C LYS A 93 -12.62 13.02 11.71
N ASN A 94 -12.09 14.13 12.22
CA ASN A 94 -10.77 14.19 12.86
C ASN A 94 -10.72 13.35 14.16
N ILE A 95 -11.77 13.39 14.98
CA ILE A 95 -11.87 12.54 16.18
C ILE A 95 -11.90 11.06 15.78
N PHE A 96 -12.71 10.71 14.77
CA PHE A 96 -12.79 9.35 14.27
C PHE A 96 -11.47 8.86 13.70
N ALA A 97 -10.76 9.69 12.93
CA ALA A 97 -9.43 9.38 12.38
C ALA A 97 -8.41 9.10 13.50
N LYS A 98 -8.36 9.96 14.53
CA LYS A 98 -7.46 9.78 15.69
C LYS A 98 -7.78 8.49 16.46
N TRP A 99 -9.06 8.22 16.72
CA TRP A 99 -9.49 6.97 17.37
C TRP A 99 -9.11 5.75 16.53
N TRP A 100 -9.33 5.84 15.21
CA TRP A 100 -9.01 4.77 14.30
C TRP A 100 -7.51 4.46 14.26
N ILE A 101 -6.65 5.49 14.19
CA ILE A 101 -5.19 5.35 14.23
C ILE A 101 -4.75 4.69 15.54
N LYS A 102 -5.26 5.14 16.69
CA LYS A 102 -4.97 4.51 18.00
C LYS A 102 -5.38 3.03 18.03
N ASN A 103 -6.53 2.69 17.47
CA ASN A 103 -7.01 1.31 17.38
C ASN A 103 -6.12 0.46 16.45
N LEU A 104 -5.67 1.04 15.33
CA LEU A 104 -4.71 0.39 14.44
C LEU A 104 -3.39 0.12 15.17
N GLU A 105 -2.81 1.12 15.80
CA GLU A 105 -1.54 0.98 16.55
C GLU A 105 -1.66 -0.06 17.67
N TYR A 106 -2.79 -0.10 18.37
CA TYR A 106 -3.05 -1.16 19.37
C TYR A 106 -3.02 -2.56 18.76
N LYS A 107 -3.55 -2.74 17.55
CA LYS A 107 -3.51 -4.03 16.84
C LYS A 107 -2.10 -4.35 16.35
N LEU A 108 -1.37 -3.37 15.84
CA LEU A 108 0.01 -3.53 15.39
C LEU A 108 0.95 -3.96 16.54
N ARG A 109 0.76 -3.41 17.73
CA ARG A 109 1.52 -3.82 18.94
C ARG A 109 1.30 -5.28 19.34
N LYS A 110 0.19 -5.89 18.91
CA LYS A 110 -0.12 -7.31 19.16
C LYS A 110 0.52 -8.29 18.18
N LEU A 111 1.08 -7.79 17.09
CA LEU A 111 1.84 -8.61 16.14
C LEU A 111 3.17 -9.03 16.78
N ASN A 112 3.69 -10.19 16.39
CA ASN A 112 5.04 -10.60 16.76
C ASN A 112 6.10 -9.71 16.12
N ARG A 113 5.88 -9.30 14.86
CA ARG A 113 6.69 -8.32 14.14
C ARG A 113 5.79 -7.46 13.25
N PHE A 114 6.15 -6.20 13.14
CA PHE A 114 5.54 -5.25 12.22
C PHE A 114 6.63 -4.72 11.29
N ILE A 115 6.52 -5.01 10.00
CA ILE A 115 7.53 -4.72 9.00
C ILE A 115 7.12 -3.47 8.21
N VAL A 116 8.07 -2.57 8.05
CA VAL A 116 8.02 -1.38 7.20
C VAL A 116 9.20 -1.40 6.22
N LEU A 117 9.12 -0.64 5.13
CA LEU A 117 10.12 -0.72 4.05
C LEU A 117 11.33 0.18 4.25
N THR A 118 11.22 1.25 5.06
CA THR A 118 12.30 2.25 5.23
C THR A 118 12.49 2.63 6.70
N HIS A 119 13.69 3.11 7.03
CA HIS A 119 13.99 3.65 8.35
C HIS A 119 13.17 4.91 8.65
N GLU A 120 12.98 5.77 7.65
CA GLU A 120 12.13 6.97 7.78
C GLU A 120 10.70 6.62 8.18
N ASP A 121 10.10 5.58 7.56
CA ASP A 121 8.75 5.16 7.94
C ASP A 121 8.72 4.54 9.34
N LYS A 122 9.75 3.78 9.73
CA LYS A 122 9.88 3.23 11.09
C LYS A 122 9.83 4.34 12.15
N GLU A 123 10.52 5.45 11.93
CA GLU A 123 10.54 6.59 12.85
C GLU A 123 9.15 7.21 13.07
N LYS A 124 8.28 7.13 12.07
CA LYS A 124 6.90 7.61 12.18
C LYS A 124 6.00 6.74 13.08
N TRP A 125 6.35 5.46 13.27
CA TRP A 125 5.59 4.52 14.10
C TRP A 125 6.02 4.57 15.57
N THR A 126 6.03 5.78 16.14
CA THR A 126 6.39 6.02 17.56
C THR A 126 5.53 5.20 18.51
N GLY A 127 6.16 4.60 19.53
CA GLY A 127 5.45 3.81 20.54
C GLY A 127 5.08 2.37 20.12
N ILE A 128 5.48 1.92 18.93
CA ILE A 128 5.37 0.52 18.50
C ILE A 128 6.75 -0.11 18.54
N LYS A 129 7.00 -0.98 19.52
CA LYS A 129 8.35 -1.54 19.79
C LYS A 129 8.75 -2.69 18.86
N ASN A 130 7.80 -3.35 18.22
CA ASN A 130 7.98 -4.53 17.37
C ASN A 130 8.09 -4.17 15.88
N VAL A 131 8.49 -2.92 15.54
CA VAL A 131 8.71 -2.45 14.17
C VAL A 131 10.10 -2.84 13.71
N GLU A 132 10.18 -3.46 12.54
CA GLU A 132 11.43 -3.80 11.86
C GLU A 132 11.43 -3.27 10.43
N VAL A 133 12.62 -2.93 9.93
CA VAL A 133 12.79 -2.48 8.55
C VAL A 133 13.27 -3.62 7.70
N ILE A 134 12.46 -4.01 6.72
CA ILE A 134 12.84 -4.97 5.68
C ILE A 134 12.46 -4.35 4.34
N PRO A 135 13.45 -3.85 3.57
CA PRO A 135 13.16 -3.22 2.28
C PRO A 135 12.72 -4.26 1.25
N ASN A 136 12.05 -3.80 0.20
CA ASN A 136 11.71 -4.66 -0.93
C ASN A 136 12.99 -5.21 -1.57
N PRO A 137 13.03 -6.51 -1.90
CA PRO A 137 14.19 -7.10 -2.56
C PRO A 137 14.30 -6.60 -4.00
N LEU A 138 15.52 -6.49 -4.49
CA LEU A 138 15.76 -6.35 -5.92
C LEU A 138 15.65 -7.73 -6.58
N CYS A 139 14.87 -7.81 -7.67
CA CYS A 139 14.72 -9.04 -8.44
C CYS A 139 16.03 -9.43 -9.16
N SER A 140 16.83 -8.42 -9.54
CA SER A 140 18.13 -8.59 -10.19
C SER A 140 19.01 -7.39 -9.92
N ILE A 141 20.31 -7.62 -9.83
CA ILE A 141 21.33 -6.57 -9.79
C ILE A 141 21.88 -6.45 -11.21
N PRO A 142 21.79 -5.29 -11.87
CA PRO A 142 22.32 -5.14 -13.21
C PRO A 142 23.85 -5.29 -13.19
N SER A 143 24.39 -6.00 -14.18
CA SER A 143 25.84 -6.17 -14.37
C SER A 143 26.51 -4.89 -14.91
N GLN A 144 25.73 -3.99 -15.50
CA GLN A 144 26.20 -2.73 -16.06
C GLN A 144 25.41 -1.58 -15.46
N HIS A 145 26.08 -0.47 -15.21
CA HIS A 145 25.47 0.77 -14.76
C HIS A 145 25.51 1.80 -15.88
N SER A 146 24.56 2.72 -15.88
CA SER A 146 24.56 3.86 -16.81
C SER A 146 25.81 4.71 -16.55
N LEU A 147 26.48 5.11 -17.62
CA LEU A 147 27.61 6.04 -17.55
C LEU A 147 27.16 7.50 -17.28
N LEU A 148 25.86 7.77 -17.30
CA LEU A 148 25.27 9.09 -17.13
C LEU A 148 25.80 10.16 -18.10
N GLN A 149 26.25 9.73 -19.29
CA GLN A 149 26.81 10.62 -20.31
C GLN A 149 25.79 11.00 -21.38
N ASP A 150 24.72 10.21 -21.51
CA ASP A 150 23.65 10.50 -22.45
C ASP A 150 22.71 11.57 -21.90
N LYS A 151 22.29 12.51 -22.75
CA LYS A 151 21.27 13.52 -22.41
C LYS A 151 19.88 12.94 -22.42
N ARG A 152 19.68 11.87 -21.65
CA ARG A 152 18.42 11.12 -21.55
C ARG A 152 17.98 10.94 -20.11
N VAL A 153 16.71 11.22 -19.85
CA VAL A 153 16.04 10.96 -18.59
C VAL A 153 14.97 9.91 -18.83
N ILE A 154 14.86 8.95 -17.93
CA ILE A 154 13.80 7.95 -17.97
C ILE A 154 12.93 8.05 -16.72
N ALA A 155 11.63 7.89 -16.91
CA ALA A 155 10.66 7.70 -15.83
C ALA A 155 9.93 6.38 -16.04
N VAL A 156 9.70 5.63 -14.96
CA VAL A 156 9.05 4.32 -15.02
C VAL A 156 7.89 4.25 -14.06
N GLY A 157 6.70 3.86 -14.55
CA GLY A 157 5.54 3.71 -13.69
C GLY A 157 4.25 3.49 -14.49
N ARG A 158 3.17 3.15 -13.79
CA ARG A 158 1.85 3.09 -14.43
C ARG A 158 1.38 4.51 -14.78
N TYR A 159 0.73 4.67 -15.94
CA TYR A 159 0.05 5.91 -16.29
C TYR A 159 -1.17 6.08 -15.39
N ALA A 160 -0.98 6.69 -14.24
CA ALA A 160 -1.99 6.94 -13.23
C ALA A 160 -1.67 8.26 -12.51
N TYR A 161 -2.69 8.99 -12.10
CA TYR A 161 -2.58 10.30 -11.43
C TYR A 161 -1.57 10.30 -10.28
N LEU A 162 -1.58 9.25 -9.44
CA LEU A 162 -0.66 9.12 -8.29
C LEU A 162 0.83 9.04 -8.68
N LYS A 163 1.16 8.85 -9.97
CA LYS A 163 2.55 8.81 -10.43
C LYS A 163 3.08 10.17 -10.86
N GLY A 164 2.21 11.19 -10.96
CA GLY A 164 2.60 12.56 -11.21
C GLY A 164 3.27 12.80 -12.57
N PHE A 165 2.98 11.98 -13.59
CA PHE A 165 3.56 12.19 -14.92
C PHE A 165 3.08 13.49 -15.58
N ASP A 166 1.92 13.99 -15.20
CA ASP A 166 1.42 15.32 -15.55
C ASP A 166 2.34 16.42 -14.99
N LEU A 167 2.74 16.32 -13.74
CA LEU A 167 3.69 17.23 -13.10
C LEU A 167 5.08 17.13 -13.74
N LEU A 168 5.52 15.90 -14.03
CA LEU A 168 6.80 15.67 -14.70
C LEU A 168 6.84 16.30 -16.09
N LEU A 169 5.79 16.14 -16.90
CA LEU A 169 5.72 16.72 -18.25
C LEU A 169 5.70 18.25 -18.20
N ASN A 170 4.93 18.84 -17.28
CA ASN A 170 4.94 20.29 -17.10
C ASN A 170 6.31 20.82 -16.67
N ALA A 171 7.00 20.13 -15.77
CA ALA A 171 8.37 20.50 -15.39
C ALA A 171 9.35 20.31 -16.56
N TRP A 172 9.13 19.29 -17.41
CA TRP A 172 10.01 18.99 -18.53
C TRP A 172 9.98 20.07 -19.61
N LYS A 173 8.86 20.78 -19.82
CA LYS A 173 8.78 21.94 -20.71
C LYS A 173 9.86 22.98 -20.37
N HIS A 174 10.04 23.29 -19.11
CA HIS A 174 11.09 24.24 -18.67
C HIS A 174 12.51 23.72 -18.87
N VAL A 175 12.69 22.40 -18.89
CA VAL A 175 14.00 21.79 -19.20
C VAL A 175 14.30 21.94 -20.69
N VAL A 176 13.34 21.63 -21.56
CA VAL A 176 13.51 21.71 -23.02
C VAL A 176 13.78 23.15 -23.48
N ASP A 177 13.15 24.14 -22.86
CA ASP A 177 13.40 25.56 -23.15
C ASP A 177 14.87 25.98 -22.98
N LYS A 178 15.58 25.34 -22.05
CA LYS A 178 16.98 25.64 -21.75
C LYS A 178 17.96 24.61 -22.29
N HIS A 179 17.50 23.39 -22.51
CA HIS A 179 18.28 22.21 -22.86
C HIS A 179 17.53 21.37 -23.88
N SER A 180 17.38 21.89 -25.09
CA SER A 180 16.60 21.26 -26.17
C SER A 180 17.17 19.91 -26.65
N ASP A 181 18.39 19.59 -26.28
CA ASP A 181 19.11 18.36 -26.62
C ASP A 181 18.90 17.23 -25.60
N TRP A 182 18.14 17.48 -24.53
CA TRP A 182 17.75 16.45 -23.56
C TRP A 182 16.42 15.76 -23.96
N ASN A 183 16.33 14.47 -23.69
CA ASN A 183 15.15 13.67 -23.99
C ASN A 183 14.59 13.02 -22.72
N LEU A 184 13.27 13.08 -22.56
CA LEU A 184 12.52 12.36 -21.52
C LEU A 184 11.78 11.19 -22.17
N THR A 185 11.98 9.99 -21.63
CA THR A 185 11.21 8.82 -22.04
C THR A 185 10.46 8.25 -20.84
N ILE A 186 9.14 8.06 -20.97
CA ILE A 186 8.30 7.50 -19.92
C ILE A 186 7.90 6.07 -20.31
N TYR A 187 8.27 5.10 -19.48
CA TYR A 187 7.92 3.69 -19.65
C TYR A 187 6.84 3.29 -18.66
N GLY A 188 5.79 2.61 -19.15
CA GLY A 188 4.73 2.15 -18.27
C GLY A 188 3.55 1.50 -18.95
N SER A 189 2.62 1.03 -18.14
CA SER A 189 1.32 0.49 -18.56
C SER A 189 0.17 1.39 -18.10
N GLY A 190 -0.99 1.27 -18.74
CA GLY A 190 -2.18 2.06 -18.44
C GLY A 190 -2.56 3.01 -19.57
N GLU A 191 -3.55 3.87 -19.33
CA GLU A 191 -4.07 4.85 -20.31
C GLU A 191 -3.10 6.02 -20.45
N ARG A 192 -2.43 6.11 -21.60
CA ARG A 192 -1.39 7.11 -21.89
C ARG A 192 -1.87 8.34 -22.67
N THR A 193 -3.06 8.27 -23.28
CA THR A 193 -3.56 9.34 -24.15
C THR A 193 -3.56 10.73 -23.51
N PRO A 194 -3.98 10.93 -22.23
CA PRO A 194 -3.93 12.24 -21.60
C PRO A 194 -2.51 12.82 -21.52
N TYR A 195 -1.52 11.96 -21.26
CA TYR A 195 -0.11 12.38 -21.15
C TYR A 195 0.51 12.68 -22.52
N ILE A 196 0.12 11.94 -23.58
CA ILE A 196 0.55 12.23 -24.95
C ILE A 196 0.02 13.60 -25.40
N ASN A 197 -1.23 13.92 -25.07
CA ASN A 197 -1.81 15.22 -25.41
C ASN A 197 -1.08 16.34 -24.67
N LEU A 198 -0.83 16.18 -23.37
CA LEU A 198 -0.09 17.16 -22.57
C LEU A 198 1.37 17.38 -23.05
N ALA A 199 1.98 16.36 -23.65
CA ALA A 199 3.35 16.46 -24.19
C ALA A 199 3.43 17.16 -25.56
N LYS A 200 2.30 17.39 -26.26
CA LYS A 200 2.24 18.10 -27.55
C LYS A 200 2.05 19.60 -27.35
N ASP A 201 1.46 20.00 -26.26
CA ASP A 201 1.25 21.40 -25.83
C ASP A 201 2.55 22.03 -25.30
#